data_4522a22c64db03a6de683edb1a10017e
#
_entry.id   4522a22c64db03a6de683edb1a10017e
#
_cell.length_a   1.000
_cell.length_b   1.000
_cell.length_c   1.000
_cell.angle_alpha   90.00
_cell.angle_beta   90.00
_cell.angle_gamma   90.00
#
_symmetry.space_group_name_H-M   'P 1'
#
loop_
_entity.id
_entity.type
_entity.pdbx_description
1 polymer ?
#
loop_
_entity_poly.entity_id
_entity_poly.type
_entity_poly.pdbx_seq_one_letter_code
_entity_poly.pdbx_strand_id
1 'polypeptide(L)'
;SRDAGGQLMEQQGSQPVLSQPEAFARIRLLRSPNIGPVSYRQLLGRFGTAAAALDALPDLVSRGRGPYRPASADNIEREVIALRQAGGRYLFHDQPDYPTLLAELDSAPPIMTCRGRLALASAPCVALVGARNASAAAVKLARDFASALAEAGFTVVSGLARGIDGAAHEGAFPATIGVIASGIDIAYP
;
A
#
# COMPACT_ATOMS: atom_id res chain seq x y z
N SER A 1 -37.81 -37.43 9.14
CA SER A 1 -36.41 -37.81 9.00
C SER A 1 -35.70 -36.64 8.36
N ARG A 2 -35.19 -35.84 9.05
CA ARG A 2 -33.96 -35.42 9.75
C ARG A 2 -32.70 -35.47 8.85
N ASP A 3 -32.03 -34.30 8.80
CA ASP A 3 -30.62 -34.07 8.55
C ASP A 3 -30.11 -34.04 7.11
N ALA A 4 -30.21 -32.87 6.50
CA ALA A 4 -29.28 -32.41 5.48
C ALA A 4 -29.20 -30.88 5.47
N GLY A 5 -28.75 -30.28 6.57
CA GLY A 5 -28.68 -28.84 6.74
C GLY A 5 -27.48 -28.42 7.59
N GLY A 6 -26.27 -28.88 7.29
CA GLY A 6 -25.17 -28.54 8.17
C GLY A 6 -23.80 -28.94 7.62
N GLN A 7 -23.31 -28.32 6.53
CA GLN A 7 -21.89 -28.40 6.16
C GLN A 7 -21.58 -27.49 4.97
N LEU A 8 -21.87 -26.19 5.07
CA LEU A 8 -21.42 -25.18 4.11
C LEU A 8 -20.91 -23.93 4.84
N MET A 9 -20.28 -24.09 5.97
CA MET A 9 -19.50 -23.03 6.63
C MET A 9 -18.20 -23.67 7.11
N GLU A 10 -17.11 -23.32 6.48
CA GLU A 10 -15.72 -23.37 6.94
C GLU A 10 -14.77 -23.80 5.83
N GLN A 11 -14.55 -22.91 4.88
CA GLN A 11 -13.29 -22.86 4.15
C GLN A 11 -12.95 -21.40 3.85
N GLN A 12 -12.89 -20.55 4.88
CA GLN A 12 -12.02 -19.40 4.83
C GLN A 12 -10.61 -19.93 5.09
N GLY A 13 -9.98 -20.41 4.03
CA GLY A 13 -8.59 -20.79 4.06
C GLY A 13 -7.78 -19.57 4.46
N SER A 14 -7.16 -19.64 5.65
CA SER A 14 -6.17 -18.63 6.07
C SER A 14 -5.11 -18.58 4.98
N GLN A 15 -5.03 -17.45 4.26
CA GLN A 15 -3.98 -17.24 3.27
C GLN A 15 -2.63 -17.43 3.96
N PRO A 16 -1.72 -18.23 3.39
CA PRO A 16 -0.44 -18.49 4.02
C PRO A 16 0.31 -17.16 4.19
N VAL A 17 0.81 -16.94 5.40
CA VAL A 17 1.65 -15.78 5.70
C VAL A 17 2.83 -15.77 4.73
N LEU A 18 3.02 -14.65 4.04
CA LEU A 18 4.08 -14.48 3.07
C LEU A 18 5.46 -14.69 3.73
N SER A 19 6.25 -15.62 3.20
CA SER A 19 7.59 -15.88 3.73
C SER A 19 8.52 -14.66 3.50
N GLN A 20 9.49 -14.46 4.36
CA GLN A 20 10.44 -13.35 4.20
C GLN A 20 11.20 -13.39 2.87
N PRO A 21 11.72 -14.54 2.38
CA PRO A 21 12.35 -14.62 1.07
C PRO A 21 11.42 -14.24 -0.08
N GLU A 22 10.15 -14.67 -0.05
CA GLU A 22 9.18 -14.32 -1.09
C GLU A 22 8.80 -12.83 -1.00
N ALA A 23 8.61 -12.27 0.20
CA ALA A 23 8.39 -10.83 0.38
C ALA A 23 9.53 -10.00 -0.23
N PHE A 24 10.77 -10.39 0.03
CA PHE A 24 11.96 -9.76 -0.55
C PHE A 24 11.99 -9.89 -2.09
N ALA A 25 11.71 -11.07 -2.62
CA ALA A 25 11.64 -11.31 -4.06
C ALA A 25 10.53 -10.47 -4.72
N ARG A 26 9.38 -10.31 -4.09
CA ARG A 26 8.28 -9.47 -4.57
C ARG A 26 8.65 -8.00 -4.66
N ILE A 27 9.33 -7.48 -3.64
CA ILE A 27 9.82 -6.09 -3.66
C ILE A 27 10.83 -5.93 -4.81
N ARG A 28 11.79 -6.85 -4.91
CA ARG A 28 12.79 -6.86 -5.97
C ARG A 28 12.18 -6.93 -7.36
N LEU A 29 11.17 -7.77 -7.55
CA LEU A 29 10.42 -7.88 -8.81
C LEU A 29 9.78 -6.55 -9.20
N LEU A 30 9.04 -5.90 -8.28
CA LEU A 30 8.37 -4.62 -8.55
C LEU A 30 9.36 -3.46 -8.78
N ARG A 31 10.56 -3.53 -8.20
CA ARG A 31 11.63 -2.53 -8.41
C ARG A 31 12.47 -2.79 -9.66
N SER A 32 12.25 -3.91 -10.34
CA SER A 32 13.01 -4.27 -11.55
C SER A 32 12.60 -3.38 -12.74
N PRO A 33 13.54 -3.04 -13.65
CA PRO A 33 13.25 -2.17 -14.78
C PRO A 33 12.07 -2.65 -15.63
N ASN A 34 11.20 -1.72 -16.01
CA ASN A 34 10.01 -1.98 -16.85
C ASN A 34 8.95 -2.93 -16.22
N ILE A 35 9.04 -3.21 -14.93
CA ILE A 35 8.02 -3.96 -14.20
C ILE A 35 7.14 -2.97 -13.43
N GLY A 36 5.96 -2.71 -13.98
CA GLY A 36 4.91 -1.95 -13.30
C GLY A 36 3.88 -2.87 -12.61
N PRO A 37 2.85 -2.31 -11.96
CA PRO A 37 1.82 -3.08 -11.25
C PRO A 37 1.14 -4.16 -12.10
N VAL A 38 0.88 -3.88 -13.38
CA VAL A 38 0.26 -4.83 -14.31
C VAL A 38 1.19 -6.00 -14.60
N SER A 39 2.42 -5.71 -15.05
CA SER A 39 3.42 -6.74 -15.35
C SER A 39 3.76 -7.58 -14.11
N TYR A 40 3.84 -6.94 -12.94
CA TYR A 40 4.05 -7.62 -11.68
C TYR A 40 2.96 -8.67 -11.41
N ARG A 41 1.67 -8.31 -11.51
CA ARG A 41 0.55 -9.25 -11.32
C ARG A 41 0.56 -10.38 -12.34
N GLN A 42 0.82 -10.07 -13.61
CA GLN A 42 0.92 -11.06 -14.69
C GLN A 42 2.05 -12.07 -14.43
N LEU A 43 3.21 -11.59 -14.00
CA LEU A 43 4.36 -12.44 -13.69
C LEU A 43 4.07 -13.35 -12.49
N LEU A 44 3.50 -12.83 -11.41
CA LEU A 44 3.10 -13.65 -10.27
C LEU A 44 2.04 -14.69 -10.65
N GLY A 45 1.02 -14.32 -11.42
CA GLY A 45 0.02 -15.26 -11.91
C GLY A 45 0.59 -16.36 -12.80
N ARG A 46 1.63 -16.04 -13.60
CA ARG A 46 2.26 -17.00 -14.50
C ARG A 46 3.24 -17.94 -13.81
N PHE A 47 4.04 -17.44 -12.87
CA PHE A 47 5.14 -18.18 -12.25
C PHE A 47 4.85 -18.66 -10.82
N GLY A 48 3.74 -18.18 -10.22
CA GLY A 48 3.32 -18.53 -8.88
C GLY A 48 4.09 -17.82 -7.76
N THR A 49 5.39 -17.56 -7.93
CA THR A 49 6.25 -16.86 -6.98
C THR A 49 7.07 -15.77 -7.64
N ALA A 50 7.43 -14.73 -6.87
CA ALA A 50 8.30 -13.67 -7.38
C ALA A 50 9.73 -14.15 -7.59
N ALA A 51 10.19 -15.12 -6.82
CA ALA A 51 11.51 -15.75 -7.03
C ALA A 51 11.58 -16.41 -8.42
N ALA A 52 10.61 -17.27 -8.76
CA ALA A 52 10.55 -17.92 -10.07
C ALA A 52 10.37 -16.91 -11.23
N ALA A 53 9.60 -15.83 -11.00
CA ALA A 53 9.45 -14.76 -11.97
C ALA A 53 10.78 -14.03 -12.23
N LEU A 54 11.55 -13.71 -11.18
CA LEU A 54 12.86 -13.06 -11.29
C LEU A 54 13.88 -13.92 -12.06
N ASP A 55 13.87 -15.23 -11.83
CA ASP A 55 14.76 -16.17 -12.53
C ASP A 55 14.42 -16.26 -14.02
N ALA A 56 13.14 -16.16 -14.38
CA ALA A 56 12.67 -16.22 -15.77
C ALA A 56 12.81 -14.89 -16.53
N LEU A 57 12.92 -13.75 -15.85
CA LEU A 57 12.93 -12.43 -16.47
C LEU A 57 14.04 -12.22 -17.52
N PRO A 58 15.31 -12.63 -17.29
CA PRO A 58 16.35 -12.47 -18.30
C PRO A 58 15.98 -13.11 -19.64
N ASP A 59 15.44 -14.30 -19.64
CA ASP A 59 15.06 -15.03 -20.86
C ASP A 59 13.84 -14.41 -21.54
N LEU A 60 12.89 -13.90 -20.77
CA LEU A 60 11.67 -13.27 -21.30
C LEU A 60 11.94 -11.95 -22.00
N VAL A 61 12.86 -11.15 -21.46
CA VAL A 61 13.14 -9.79 -21.92
C VAL A 61 14.27 -9.74 -22.94
N SER A 62 15.20 -10.70 -22.94
CA SER A 62 16.38 -10.72 -23.82
C SER A 62 16.07 -10.93 -25.31
N ARG A 63 14.81 -11.16 -25.68
CA ARG A 63 14.41 -11.30 -27.09
C ARG A 63 14.52 -9.97 -27.84
N GLY A 64 15.76 -9.51 -28.10
CA GLY A 64 16.07 -8.39 -28.99
C GLY A 64 16.64 -7.11 -28.35
N ARG A 65 16.83 -7.09 -27.03
CA ARG A 65 17.43 -5.93 -26.33
C ARG A 65 18.39 -6.47 -25.28
N GLY A 66 19.67 -6.43 -25.46
CA GLY A 66 20.74 -6.75 -24.50
C GLY A 66 20.39 -7.50 -23.19
N PRO A 67 21.33 -7.89 -22.35
CA PRO A 67 21.06 -8.69 -21.17
C PRO A 67 20.20 -7.90 -20.17
N TYR A 68 19.00 -8.41 -19.82
CA TYR A 68 18.15 -7.84 -18.78
C TYR A 68 18.75 -8.11 -17.40
N ARG A 69 18.78 -7.08 -16.57
CA ARG A 69 19.22 -7.20 -15.18
C ARG A 69 18.09 -6.76 -14.24
N PRO A 70 17.56 -7.67 -13.43
CA PRO A 70 16.63 -7.31 -12.35
C PRO A 70 17.27 -6.32 -11.36
N ALA A 71 16.44 -5.68 -10.53
CA ALA A 71 16.93 -4.82 -9.46
C ALA A 71 17.96 -5.57 -8.59
N SER A 72 19.01 -4.84 -8.16
CA SER A 72 20.05 -5.41 -7.31
C SER A 72 19.49 -5.83 -5.95
N ALA A 73 19.85 -7.03 -5.49
CA ALA A 73 19.47 -7.53 -4.17
C ALA A 73 19.96 -6.58 -3.07
N ASP A 74 21.20 -6.09 -3.17
CA ASP A 74 21.80 -5.18 -2.18
C ASP A 74 21.03 -3.84 -2.07
N ASN A 75 20.49 -3.35 -3.20
CA ASN A 75 19.68 -2.14 -3.20
C ASN A 75 18.36 -2.37 -2.45
N ILE A 76 17.74 -3.51 -2.69
CA ILE A 76 16.49 -3.88 -2.01
C ILE A 76 16.73 -4.12 -0.52
N GLU A 77 17.82 -4.76 -0.16
CA GLU A 77 18.18 -4.96 1.24
C GLU A 77 18.34 -3.62 1.97
N ARG A 78 19.04 -2.66 1.36
CA ARG A 78 19.17 -1.29 1.90
C ARG A 78 17.81 -0.60 2.02
N GLU A 79 16.92 -0.72 1.02
CA GLU A 79 15.55 -0.18 1.08
C GLU A 79 14.76 -0.77 2.24
N VAL A 80 14.81 -2.09 2.42
CA VAL A 80 14.12 -2.80 3.51
C VAL A 80 14.65 -2.38 4.88
N ILE A 81 15.97 -2.26 5.02
CA ILE A 81 16.61 -1.81 6.26
C ILE A 81 16.21 -0.36 6.58
N ALA A 82 16.29 0.54 5.60
CA ALA A 82 15.91 1.95 5.78
C ALA A 82 14.44 2.09 6.19
N LEU A 83 13.54 1.36 5.53
CA LEU A 83 12.13 1.34 5.90
C LEU A 83 11.90 0.88 7.35
N ARG A 84 12.55 -0.20 7.76
CA ARG A 84 12.45 -0.71 9.15
C ARG A 84 13.00 0.28 10.16
N GLN A 85 14.14 0.91 9.87
CA GLN A 85 14.72 1.95 10.72
C GLN A 85 13.80 3.17 10.85
N ALA A 86 13.06 3.50 9.81
CA ALA A 86 12.03 4.54 9.84
C ALA A 86 10.75 4.10 10.59
N GLY A 87 10.69 2.88 11.12
CA GLY A 87 9.50 2.32 11.78
C GLY A 87 8.37 1.94 10.82
N GLY A 88 8.70 1.76 9.55
CA GLY A 88 7.78 1.35 8.50
C GLY A 88 7.79 -0.15 8.23
N ARG A 89 6.80 -0.59 7.47
CA ARG A 89 6.66 -1.96 6.96
C ARG A 89 6.05 -1.96 5.57
N TYR A 90 6.23 -3.07 4.85
CA TYR A 90 5.54 -3.32 3.59
C TYR A 90 4.16 -3.93 3.83
N LEU A 91 3.20 -3.55 2.98
CA LEU A 91 1.90 -4.16 2.83
C LEU A 91 1.81 -4.75 1.43
N PHE A 92 1.40 -6.00 1.32
CA PHE A 92 1.23 -6.70 0.05
C PHE A 92 -0.25 -6.90 -0.22
N HIS A 93 -0.68 -6.65 -1.45
CA HIS A 93 -2.10 -6.62 -1.86
C HIS A 93 -2.88 -7.90 -1.49
N ASP A 94 -2.22 -9.05 -1.51
CA ASP A 94 -2.79 -10.37 -1.22
C ASP A 94 -2.63 -10.82 0.24
N GLN A 95 -2.23 -9.92 1.14
CA GLN A 95 -2.07 -10.24 2.56
C GLN A 95 -3.18 -9.61 3.40
N PRO A 96 -3.54 -10.23 4.54
CA PRO A 96 -4.68 -9.79 5.37
C PRO A 96 -4.57 -8.40 5.96
N ASP A 97 -3.36 -7.87 6.06
CA ASP A 97 -3.09 -6.53 6.59
C ASP A 97 -3.18 -5.40 5.52
N TYR A 98 -3.47 -5.75 4.27
CA TYR A 98 -3.70 -4.76 3.23
C TYR A 98 -5.10 -4.12 3.41
N PRO A 99 -5.24 -2.77 3.27
CA PRO A 99 -6.54 -2.11 3.44
C PRO A 99 -7.61 -2.66 2.47
N THR A 100 -8.69 -3.20 3.02
CA THR A 100 -9.70 -3.96 2.26
C THR A 100 -10.32 -3.15 1.13
N LEU A 101 -10.76 -1.91 1.42
CA LEU A 101 -11.37 -1.05 0.38
C LEU A 101 -10.39 -0.67 -0.72
N LEU A 102 -9.10 -0.56 -0.40
CA LEU A 102 -8.08 -0.30 -1.41
C LEU A 102 -7.82 -1.54 -2.27
N ALA A 103 -7.89 -2.73 -1.67
CA ALA A 103 -7.71 -4.00 -2.38
C ALA A 103 -8.77 -4.26 -3.45
N GLU A 104 -9.97 -3.69 -3.31
CA GLU A 104 -11.06 -3.80 -4.29
C GLU A 104 -10.83 -3.02 -5.58
N LEU A 105 -9.84 -2.13 -5.61
CA LEU A 105 -9.55 -1.35 -6.80
C LEU A 105 -8.67 -2.13 -7.79
N ASP A 106 -9.04 -2.16 -9.06
CA ASP A 106 -8.22 -2.75 -10.13
C ASP A 106 -6.82 -2.13 -10.21
N SER A 107 -6.72 -0.86 -9.85
CA SER A 107 -5.48 -0.08 -9.83
C SER A 107 -4.74 -0.10 -8.49
N ALA A 108 -5.19 -0.91 -7.52
CA ALA A 108 -4.54 -1.00 -6.22
C ALA A 108 -3.04 -1.27 -6.35
N PRO A 109 -2.17 -0.57 -5.60
CA PRO A 109 -0.74 -0.86 -5.60
C PRO A 109 -0.47 -2.29 -5.14
N PRO A 110 0.31 -3.11 -5.86
CA PRO A 110 0.59 -4.48 -5.43
C PRO A 110 1.41 -4.53 -4.13
N ILE A 111 2.21 -3.52 -3.88
CA ILE A 111 3.01 -3.35 -2.67
C ILE A 111 2.99 -1.87 -2.30
N MET A 112 2.77 -1.57 -1.02
CA MET A 112 2.96 -0.23 -0.45
C MET A 112 3.73 -0.30 0.85
N THR A 113 4.16 0.86 1.34
CA THR A 113 4.77 1.01 2.65
C THR A 113 3.81 1.70 3.61
N CYS A 114 3.86 1.32 4.87
CA CYS A 114 3.05 1.90 5.93
C CYS A 114 3.90 2.18 7.16
N ARG A 115 3.63 3.31 7.82
CA ARG A 115 4.18 3.67 9.13
C ARG A 115 3.05 4.16 10.02
N GLY A 116 3.03 3.71 11.27
CA GLY A 116 2.02 4.11 12.24
C GLY A 116 0.91 3.07 12.44
N ARG A 117 -0.29 3.54 12.80
CA ARG A 117 -1.42 2.69 13.20
C ARG A 117 -2.25 2.26 11.98
N LEU A 118 -1.98 1.07 11.47
CA LEU A 118 -2.71 0.51 10.31
C LEU A 118 -4.22 0.31 10.59
N ALA A 119 -4.60 0.08 11.84
CA ALA A 119 -6.01 -0.08 12.22
C ALA A 119 -6.90 1.10 11.79
N LEU A 120 -6.34 2.29 11.61
CA LEU A 120 -7.07 3.44 11.08
C LEU A 120 -7.60 3.20 9.65
N ALA A 121 -6.93 2.38 8.85
CA ALA A 121 -7.35 2.04 7.49
C ALA A 121 -8.50 1.03 7.44
N SER A 122 -8.84 0.40 8.58
CA SER A 122 -9.97 -0.52 8.70
C SER A 122 -11.25 0.18 9.20
N ALA A 123 -11.15 1.43 9.67
CA ALA A 123 -12.30 2.26 10.00
C ALA A 123 -12.95 2.84 8.74
N PRO A 124 -14.20 3.33 8.81
CA PRO A 124 -14.77 4.12 7.72
C PRO A 124 -13.87 5.32 7.40
N CYS A 125 -13.44 5.44 6.16
CA CYS A 125 -12.51 6.48 5.70
C CYS A 125 -13.21 7.52 4.84
N VAL A 126 -12.82 8.79 5.01
CA VAL A 126 -13.26 9.92 4.16
C VAL A 126 -12.02 10.67 3.68
N ALA A 127 -11.90 10.86 2.37
CA ALA A 127 -10.82 11.65 1.79
C ALA A 127 -11.17 13.14 1.83
N LEU A 128 -10.27 13.98 2.36
CA LEU A 128 -10.32 15.43 2.28
C LEU A 128 -9.08 15.93 1.53
N VAL A 129 -9.30 16.51 0.38
CA VAL A 129 -8.22 17.04 -0.48
C VAL A 129 -8.59 18.40 -1.02
N GLY A 130 -7.60 19.26 -1.26
CA GLY A 130 -7.88 20.57 -1.79
C GLY A 130 -6.66 21.41 -2.14
N ALA A 131 -6.87 22.72 -2.32
CA ALA A 131 -5.85 23.63 -2.79
C ALA A 131 -4.71 23.79 -1.78
N ARG A 132 -3.47 23.82 -2.30
CA ARG A 132 -2.25 24.11 -1.52
C ARG A 132 -2.23 25.58 -1.04
N ASN A 133 -2.76 26.49 -1.86
CA ASN A 133 -2.88 27.92 -1.56
C ASN A 133 -4.37 28.24 -1.30
N ALA A 134 -4.90 27.73 -0.21
CA ALA A 134 -6.29 27.96 0.19
C ALA A 134 -6.43 29.27 0.99
N SER A 135 -7.59 29.90 0.94
CA SER A 135 -7.91 31.03 1.78
C SER A 135 -7.99 30.63 3.26
N ALA A 136 -7.79 31.55 4.17
CA ALA A 136 -7.91 31.30 5.60
C ALA A 136 -9.29 30.72 5.98
N ALA A 137 -10.35 31.16 5.32
CA ALA A 137 -11.70 30.64 5.54
C ALA A 137 -11.82 29.17 5.08
N ALA A 138 -11.23 28.79 3.92
CA ALA A 138 -11.23 27.45 3.43
C ALA A 138 -10.39 26.50 4.32
N VAL A 139 -9.23 26.96 4.80
CA VAL A 139 -8.38 26.22 5.75
C VAL A 139 -9.14 25.97 7.06
N LYS A 140 -9.82 27.01 7.60
CA LYS A 140 -10.65 26.84 8.79
C LYS A 140 -11.78 25.83 8.58
N LEU A 141 -12.51 25.93 7.46
CA LEU A 141 -13.60 25.03 7.12
C LEU A 141 -13.09 23.58 7.00
N ALA A 142 -11.95 23.34 6.34
CA ALA A 142 -11.38 22.01 6.21
C ALA A 142 -11.01 21.39 7.56
N ARG A 143 -10.45 22.19 8.48
CA ARG A 143 -10.13 21.76 9.84
C ARG A 143 -11.39 21.41 10.63
N ASP A 144 -12.41 22.27 10.61
CA ASP A 144 -13.66 22.06 11.34
C ASP A 144 -14.39 20.82 10.79
N PHE A 145 -14.39 20.63 9.47
CA PHE A 145 -14.98 19.44 8.82
C PHE A 145 -14.26 18.16 9.21
N ALA A 146 -12.93 18.17 9.20
CA ALA A 146 -12.10 17.03 9.58
C ALA A 146 -12.31 16.65 11.06
N SER A 147 -12.43 17.64 11.95
CA SER A 147 -12.74 17.41 13.37
C SER A 147 -14.09 16.73 13.54
N ALA A 148 -15.13 17.26 12.90
CA ALA A 148 -16.48 16.68 12.97
C ALA A 148 -16.52 15.23 12.41
N LEU A 149 -15.80 14.95 11.34
CA LEU A 149 -15.68 13.58 10.80
C LEU A 149 -14.97 12.64 11.78
N ALA A 150 -13.86 13.08 12.39
CA ALA A 150 -13.15 12.29 13.38
C ALA A 150 -14.01 12.01 14.63
N GLU A 151 -14.75 13.00 15.11
CA GLU A 151 -15.71 12.87 16.23
C GLU A 151 -16.85 11.89 15.89
N ALA A 152 -17.25 11.85 14.62
CA ALA A 152 -18.24 10.89 14.10
C ALA A 152 -17.68 9.48 13.86
N GLY A 153 -16.41 9.22 14.18
CA GLY A 153 -15.76 7.90 14.08
C GLY A 153 -15.16 7.59 12.72
N PHE A 154 -15.02 8.58 11.82
CA PHE A 154 -14.34 8.40 10.56
C PHE A 154 -12.83 8.62 10.67
N THR A 155 -12.07 7.93 9.86
CA THR A 155 -10.65 8.25 9.60
C THR A 155 -10.57 9.20 8.41
N VAL A 156 -9.92 10.35 8.60
CA VAL A 156 -9.69 11.31 7.50
C VAL A 156 -8.41 10.95 6.75
N VAL A 157 -8.52 10.82 5.44
CA VAL A 157 -7.39 10.50 4.54
C VAL A 157 -7.05 11.72 3.71
N SER A 158 -5.77 12.10 3.67
CA SER A 158 -5.32 13.26 2.89
C SER A 158 -3.87 13.11 2.43
N GLY A 159 -3.37 14.05 1.60
CA GLY A 159 -2.08 13.92 0.90
C GLY A 159 -0.89 14.56 1.60
N LEU A 160 -1.01 15.03 2.85
CA LEU A 160 0.04 15.75 3.60
C LEU A 160 0.57 17.03 2.90
N ALA A 161 -0.16 17.59 1.94
CA ALA A 161 0.21 18.85 1.31
C ALA A 161 -0.11 20.04 2.21
N ARG A 162 0.50 21.20 1.91
CA ARG A 162 0.08 22.47 2.55
C ARG A 162 -1.36 22.82 2.18
N GLY A 163 -1.99 23.71 2.95
CA GLY A 163 -3.34 24.20 2.70
C GLY A 163 -4.42 23.26 3.24
N ILE A 164 -5.35 22.83 2.41
CA ILE A 164 -6.51 22.02 2.82
C ILE A 164 -6.07 20.67 3.43
N ASP A 165 -5.11 20.00 2.83
CA ASP A 165 -4.63 18.69 3.31
C ASP A 165 -4.05 18.81 4.73
N GLY A 166 -3.18 19.79 4.97
CA GLY A 166 -2.62 20.04 6.30
C GLY A 166 -3.70 20.38 7.34
N ALA A 167 -4.66 21.22 6.98
CA ALA A 167 -5.77 21.57 7.86
C ALA A 167 -6.66 20.36 8.18
N ALA A 168 -6.88 19.47 7.21
CA ALA A 168 -7.61 18.23 7.40
C ALA A 168 -6.91 17.31 8.42
N HIS A 169 -5.58 17.16 8.31
CA HIS A 169 -4.80 16.39 9.28
C HIS A 169 -4.83 17.01 10.68
N GLU A 170 -4.66 18.32 10.78
CA GLU A 170 -4.74 19.04 12.07
C GLU A 170 -6.09 18.84 12.76
N GLY A 171 -7.19 18.95 11.99
CA GLY A 171 -8.54 18.80 12.53
C GLY A 171 -8.88 17.38 12.97
N ALA A 172 -8.43 16.39 12.21
CA ALA A 172 -8.78 14.99 12.46
C ALA A 172 -7.81 14.25 13.39
N PHE A 173 -6.66 14.84 13.76
CA PHE A 173 -5.68 14.14 14.60
C PHE A 173 -6.29 13.65 15.92
N PRO A 174 -6.07 12.39 16.34
CA PRO A 174 -5.18 11.37 15.76
C PRO A 174 -5.87 10.36 14.79
N ALA A 175 -7.09 10.63 14.35
CA ALA A 175 -7.87 9.75 13.45
C ALA A 175 -7.62 10.11 11.97
N THR A 176 -6.36 10.13 11.54
CA THR A 176 -6.01 10.55 10.18
C THR A 176 -4.89 9.71 9.56
N ILE A 177 -4.92 9.58 8.22
CA ILE A 177 -3.95 8.87 7.40
C ILE A 177 -3.40 9.82 6.34
N GLY A 178 -2.07 9.97 6.30
CA GLY A 178 -1.36 10.67 5.24
C GLY A 178 -0.96 9.71 4.11
N VAL A 179 -1.29 10.04 2.86
CA VAL A 179 -0.89 9.28 1.66
C VAL A 179 0.14 10.08 0.88
N ILE A 180 1.31 9.50 0.67
CA ILE A 180 2.42 10.14 -0.03
C ILE A 180 2.94 9.26 -1.18
N ALA A 181 3.51 9.89 -2.20
CA ALA A 181 4.15 9.20 -3.31
C ALA A 181 5.68 9.10 -3.17
N SER A 182 6.25 9.75 -2.16
CA SER A 182 7.69 9.70 -1.84
C SER A 182 8.02 8.56 -0.88
N GLY A 183 9.32 8.34 -0.61
CA GLY A 183 9.76 7.43 0.45
C GLY A 183 9.20 7.87 1.82
N ILE A 184 8.84 6.89 2.65
CA ILE A 184 8.22 7.14 3.96
C ILE A 184 9.20 7.73 4.98
N ASP A 185 10.49 7.68 4.69
CA ASP A 185 11.61 8.26 5.41
C ASP A 185 11.85 9.73 5.06
N ILE A 186 11.20 10.22 4.00
CA ILE A 186 11.34 11.61 3.55
C ILE A 186 10.24 12.46 4.20
N ALA A 187 10.67 13.43 5.01
CA ALA A 187 9.75 14.41 5.57
C ALA A 187 9.14 15.27 4.44
N TYR A 188 7.81 15.33 4.38
CA TYR A 188 7.05 16.16 3.45
C TYR A 188 5.93 16.87 4.22
N PRO A 189 5.63 18.10 3.96
CA PRO A 189 6.23 19.11 3.07
C PRO A 189 7.51 19.71 3.59
#